data_5accdb436fb6a19ea11bbacdd073b19a
#
_entry.id   5accdb436fb6a19ea11bbacdd073b19a
#
_cell.length_a   1.000
_cell.length_b   1.000
_cell.length_c   1.000
_cell.angle_alpha   90.00
_cell.angle_beta   90.00
_cell.angle_gamma   90.00
#
_symmetry.space_group_name_H-M   'P 1'
#
loop_
_entity.id
_entity.type
_entity.pdbx_description
1 polymer ?
#
loop_
_entity_poly.entity_id
_entity_poly.type
_entity_poly.pdbx_seq_one_letter_code
_entity_poly.pdbx_strand_id
1 'polypeptide(L)'
;LISPNTAAVQEEQQPRFLLKELIFLNIITRASVKERIHIEQIIRSQPRMHNSSLVDIVTISVRKCLGLSMDVYKPVGEVKEPLPIILDIHGGGLIAGRKEQNRNLGIQLARRGYIVFIPDYRLVPETDIFGQISDILDALAVIEAKAAEFGGNIEKLFVTADSAGAFLASMAVASLHHPTEMQPVIRRLERYIPQKVQALRVTAMGFQSGMFYIYKGQVGLLANNYMQKGWRKEKYASYIRPAYYCKLLPPCFLCSGKGDFLKGQTKHYVKLLKTNHKYHQFVFCNVKEADHAFAALHPETAWGQMANDEMLAFFYRCAR
;
A
#
# COMPACT_ATOMS: atom_id res chain seq x y z
N LEU A 1 7.86 -55.77 -40.03
CA LEU A 1 8.80 -54.69 -40.18
C LEU A 1 8.25 -53.46 -39.43
N ILE A 2 8.59 -53.37 -38.13
CA ILE A 2 8.25 -52.25 -37.25
C ILE A 2 9.51 -51.40 -37.14
N SER A 3 9.40 -50.12 -37.54
CA SER A 3 10.45 -49.11 -37.42
C SER A 3 10.52 -48.57 -35.99
N PRO A 4 11.68 -48.50 -35.32
CA PRO A 4 11.85 -47.79 -34.09
C PRO A 4 12.44 -46.41 -34.38
N ASN A 5 11.70 -45.31 -34.08
CA ASN A 5 12.30 -44.01 -33.77
C ASN A 5 11.23 -42.97 -33.48
N THR A 6 10.78 -42.85 -32.23
CA THR A 6 10.13 -41.63 -31.70
C THR A 6 10.17 -41.61 -30.14
N ALA A 7 11.38 -41.73 -29.57
CA ALA A 7 11.52 -41.65 -28.13
C ALA A 7 12.82 -40.91 -27.66
N ALA A 8 13.23 -39.87 -28.36
CA ALA A 8 14.48 -39.20 -28.01
C ALA A 8 14.50 -37.67 -28.10
N VAL A 9 13.40 -36.96 -27.86
CA VAL A 9 13.40 -35.46 -27.91
C VAL A 9 12.72 -34.78 -26.69
N GLN A 10 12.39 -35.50 -25.63
CA GLN A 10 11.70 -34.87 -24.50
C GLN A 10 12.50 -34.73 -23.19
N GLU A 11 13.75 -35.16 -23.10
CA GLU A 11 14.49 -35.19 -21.82
C GLU A 11 15.47 -34.03 -21.56
N GLU A 12 15.77 -33.15 -22.51
CA GLU A 12 16.78 -32.08 -22.28
C GLU A 12 16.24 -30.70 -21.87
N GLN A 13 14.95 -30.50 -21.79
CA GLN A 13 14.38 -29.20 -21.40
C GLN A 13 14.04 -29.03 -19.92
N GLN A 14 13.91 -30.11 -19.16
CA GLN A 14 13.53 -30.06 -17.74
C GLN A 14 14.62 -29.49 -16.80
N PRO A 15 15.92 -29.83 -16.93
CA PRO A 15 16.91 -29.33 -15.97
C PRO A 15 17.20 -27.83 -16.11
N ARG A 16 17.08 -27.26 -17.31
CA ARG A 16 17.28 -25.81 -17.54
C ARG A 16 16.13 -24.96 -17.00
N PHE A 17 14.92 -25.51 -16.98
CA PHE A 17 13.75 -24.81 -16.45
C PHE A 17 13.81 -24.75 -14.92
N LEU A 18 14.10 -25.87 -14.26
CA LEU A 18 14.29 -25.96 -12.80
C LEU A 18 15.45 -25.09 -12.30
N LEU A 19 16.55 -25.02 -13.03
CA LEU A 19 17.69 -24.19 -12.67
C LEU A 19 17.35 -22.69 -12.76
N LYS A 20 16.60 -22.27 -13.76
CA LYS A 20 16.10 -20.89 -13.89
C LYS A 20 15.13 -20.52 -12.77
N GLU A 21 14.25 -21.43 -12.39
CA GLU A 21 13.32 -21.22 -11.27
C GLU A 21 14.07 -21.18 -9.92
N LEU A 22 15.06 -22.04 -9.70
CA LEU A 22 15.90 -22.02 -8.50
C LEU A 22 16.76 -20.75 -8.39
N ILE A 23 17.37 -20.30 -9.50
CA ILE A 23 18.12 -19.04 -9.54
C ILE A 23 17.18 -17.86 -9.29
N PHE A 24 15.97 -17.89 -9.84
CA PHE A 24 14.95 -16.92 -9.70
C PHE A 24 14.42 -16.83 -8.26
N LEU A 25 14.10 -17.96 -7.62
CA LEU A 25 13.74 -18.04 -6.20
C LEU A 25 14.85 -17.47 -5.31
N ASN A 26 16.10 -17.75 -5.65
CA ASN A 26 17.27 -17.28 -4.91
C ASN A 26 17.45 -15.75 -5.03
N ILE A 27 17.16 -15.17 -6.19
CA ILE A 27 17.21 -13.70 -6.40
C ILE A 27 16.10 -13.02 -5.61
N ILE A 28 14.87 -13.55 -5.63
CA ILE A 28 13.75 -13.01 -4.84
C ILE A 28 14.07 -13.10 -3.35
N THR A 29 14.51 -14.26 -2.89
CA THR A 29 14.85 -14.49 -1.49
C THR A 29 15.95 -13.53 -1.04
N ARG A 30 16.98 -13.29 -1.85
CA ARG A 30 18.05 -12.33 -1.54
C ARG A 30 17.57 -10.87 -1.57
N ALA A 31 16.72 -10.49 -2.52
CA ALA A 31 16.13 -9.16 -2.58
C ALA A 31 15.20 -8.92 -1.39
N SER A 32 14.35 -9.89 -1.07
CA SER A 32 13.44 -9.79 0.09
C SER A 32 14.20 -9.78 1.42
N VAL A 33 15.29 -10.54 1.56
CA VAL A 33 16.13 -10.50 2.76
C VAL A 33 16.80 -9.14 2.93
N LYS A 34 17.38 -8.56 1.85
CA LYS A 34 17.96 -7.21 1.91
C LYS A 34 16.93 -6.15 2.28
N GLU A 35 15.77 -6.20 1.66
CA GLU A 35 14.68 -5.25 1.93
C GLU A 35 14.17 -5.41 3.36
N ARG A 36 13.97 -6.64 3.84
CA ARG A 36 13.60 -6.91 5.23
C ARG A 36 14.64 -6.39 6.22
N ILE A 37 15.94 -6.61 5.96
CA ILE A 37 17.02 -6.07 6.81
C ILE A 37 16.96 -4.53 6.82
N HIS A 38 16.77 -3.91 5.66
CA HIS A 38 16.66 -2.45 5.55
C HIS A 38 15.46 -1.91 6.34
N ILE A 39 14.28 -2.51 6.20
CA ILE A 39 13.08 -2.15 6.98
C ILE A 39 13.30 -2.34 8.48
N GLU A 40 13.92 -3.46 8.90
CA GLU A 40 14.26 -3.66 10.31
C GLU A 40 15.24 -2.59 10.84
N GLN A 41 16.20 -2.17 10.03
CA GLN A 41 17.11 -1.07 10.38
C GLN A 41 16.34 0.24 10.54
N ILE A 42 15.42 0.56 9.62
CA ILE A 42 14.55 1.74 9.72
C ILE A 42 13.74 1.68 11.03
N ILE A 43 13.04 0.57 11.31
CA ILE A 43 12.22 0.41 12.51
C ILE A 43 13.07 0.58 13.79
N ARG A 44 14.29 0.02 13.82
CA ARG A 44 15.20 0.14 14.97
C ARG A 44 15.81 1.54 15.11
N SER A 45 16.06 2.22 14.01
CA SER A 45 16.65 3.58 14.01
C SER A 45 15.64 4.69 14.25
N GLN A 46 14.34 4.39 14.12
CA GLN A 46 13.31 5.38 14.43
C GLN A 46 13.45 5.84 15.88
N PRO A 47 13.58 7.16 16.14
CA PRO A 47 13.57 7.66 17.50
C PRO A 47 12.26 7.21 18.16
N ARG A 48 12.37 6.51 19.30
CA ARG A 48 11.17 6.18 20.09
C ARG A 48 10.56 7.50 20.51
N MET A 49 9.44 7.85 19.92
CA MET A 49 8.70 9.04 20.34
C MET A 49 8.25 8.81 21.80
N HIS A 50 8.98 9.41 22.74
CA HIS A 50 8.82 9.21 24.18
C HIS A 50 7.47 9.68 24.74
N ASN A 51 6.56 10.24 23.94
CA ASN A 51 5.24 10.69 24.34
C ASN A 51 4.12 9.76 23.86
N SER A 52 4.20 8.46 24.18
CA SER A 52 3.06 7.56 24.16
C SER A 52 1.95 7.96 25.16
N SER A 53 2.23 8.86 26.09
CA SER A 53 1.24 9.35 27.08
C SER A 53 0.04 10.10 26.47
N LEU A 54 0.10 10.48 25.18
CA LEU A 54 -0.97 11.18 24.47
C LEU A 54 -1.66 10.33 23.40
N VAL A 55 -1.21 9.11 23.18
CA VAL A 55 -1.76 8.19 22.16
C VAL A 55 -1.81 6.78 22.71
N ASP A 56 -2.99 6.20 22.73
CA ASP A 56 -3.19 4.78 22.99
C ASP A 56 -2.95 3.98 21.72
N ILE A 57 -2.28 2.84 21.83
CA ILE A 57 -2.02 1.92 20.73
C ILE A 57 -2.57 0.55 21.10
N VAL A 58 -3.51 0.06 20.30
CA VAL A 58 -4.16 -1.24 20.50
C VAL A 58 -3.97 -2.09 19.25
N THR A 59 -3.47 -3.31 19.42
CA THR A 59 -3.38 -4.27 18.31
C THR A 59 -4.66 -5.11 18.26
N ILE A 60 -5.29 -5.17 17.08
CA ILE A 60 -6.49 -5.97 16.85
C ILE A 60 -6.28 -6.95 15.69
N SER A 61 -7.01 -8.07 15.70
CA SER A 61 -6.92 -9.07 14.64
C SER A 61 -7.67 -8.60 13.40
N VAL A 62 -7.05 -8.74 12.23
CA VAL A 62 -7.70 -8.56 10.92
C VAL A 62 -8.16 -9.92 10.40
N ARG A 63 -7.25 -10.89 10.37
CA ARG A 63 -7.50 -12.21 9.81
C ARG A 63 -6.78 -13.27 10.64
N LYS A 64 -7.46 -13.74 11.71
CA LYS A 64 -6.87 -14.61 12.72
C LYS A 64 -6.22 -15.87 12.15
N CYS A 65 -6.84 -16.51 11.15
CA CYS A 65 -6.32 -17.74 10.53
C CYS A 65 -5.00 -17.52 9.75
N LEU A 66 -4.65 -16.27 9.42
CA LEU A 66 -3.40 -15.89 8.76
C LEU A 66 -2.45 -15.12 9.70
N GLY A 67 -2.81 -14.93 10.96
CA GLY A 67 -2.03 -14.15 11.90
C GLY A 67 -1.97 -12.64 11.60
N LEU A 68 -2.80 -12.15 10.66
CA LEU A 68 -2.81 -10.73 10.30
C LEU A 68 -3.48 -9.89 11.37
N SER A 69 -2.81 -8.79 11.72
CA SER A 69 -3.28 -7.83 12.72
C SER A 69 -3.13 -6.40 12.20
N MET A 70 -3.73 -5.45 12.88
CA MET A 70 -3.47 -4.03 12.68
C MET A 70 -3.35 -3.31 14.03
N ASP A 71 -2.55 -2.26 14.04
CA ASP A 71 -2.45 -1.35 15.17
C ASP A 71 -3.43 -0.20 14.98
N VAL A 72 -4.13 0.14 16.06
CA VAL A 72 -5.04 1.27 16.15
C VAL A 72 -4.42 2.31 17.06
N TYR A 73 -4.20 3.50 16.51
CA TYR A 73 -3.67 4.65 17.25
C TYR A 73 -4.80 5.63 17.49
N LYS A 74 -5.05 5.97 18.75
CA LYS A 74 -6.08 6.94 19.12
C LYS A 74 -5.55 7.95 20.12
N PRO A 75 -6.02 9.22 20.11
CA PRO A 75 -5.69 10.17 21.17
C PRO A 75 -6.16 9.66 22.54
N VAL A 76 -5.35 9.92 23.58
CA VAL A 76 -5.75 9.66 24.97
C VAL A 76 -6.77 10.71 25.42
N GLY A 77 -7.77 10.26 26.16
CA GLY A 77 -8.81 11.10 26.74
C GLY A 77 -10.18 10.89 26.10
N GLU A 78 -11.16 11.60 26.64
CA GLU A 78 -12.53 11.53 26.14
C GLU A 78 -12.68 12.26 24.82
N VAL A 79 -13.17 11.55 23.81
CA VAL A 79 -13.44 12.11 22.48
C VAL A 79 -14.90 12.59 22.49
N LYS A 80 -15.09 13.91 22.49
CA LYS A 80 -16.43 14.53 22.52
C LYS A 80 -17.23 14.29 21.22
N GLU A 81 -16.55 14.30 20.09
CA GLU A 81 -17.12 14.06 18.75
C GLU A 81 -16.33 12.99 18.03
N PRO A 82 -16.98 12.06 17.27
CA PRO A 82 -16.26 11.02 16.53
C PRO A 82 -15.20 11.59 15.58
N LEU A 83 -13.96 11.09 15.71
CA LEU A 83 -12.80 11.57 14.98
C LEU A 83 -12.72 11.00 13.56
N PRO A 84 -12.16 11.73 12.60
CA PRO A 84 -11.87 11.20 11.28
C PRO A 84 -10.90 10.02 11.35
N ILE A 85 -11.02 9.11 10.39
CA ILE A 85 -10.26 7.86 10.33
C ILE A 85 -9.23 7.93 9.22
N ILE A 86 -8.03 7.43 9.48
CA ILE A 86 -7.01 7.15 8.48
C ILE A 86 -6.69 5.65 8.50
N LEU A 87 -6.79 4.99 7.34
CA LEU A 87 -6.13 3.72 7.07
C LEU A 87 -4.78 4.00 6.42
N ASP A 88 -3.68 3.62 7.07
CA ASP A 88 -2.33 3.81 6.54
C ASP A 88 -1.72 2.46 6.11
N ILE A 89 -1.24 2.38 4.85
CA ILE A 89 -0.75 1.15 4.23
C ILE A 89 0.74 1.29 3.95
N HIS A 90 1.56 0.53 4.69
CA HIS A 90 3.01 0.61 4.62
C HIS A 90 3.61 0.16 3.28
N GLY A 91 4.80 0.66 2.97
CA GLY A 91 5.62 0.26 1.83
C GLY A 91 6.38 -1.06 2.02
N GLY A 92 7.51 -1.20 1.31
CA GLY A 92 8.38 -2.39 1.39
C GLY A 92 8.41 -3.21 0.10
N GLY A 93 8.10 -2.61 -1.05
CA GLY A 93 8.26 -3.26 -2.37
C GLY A 93 7.40 -4.49 -2.59
N LEU A 94 6.31 -4.70 -1.81
CA LEU A 94 5.43 -5.88 -1.80
C LEU A 94 6.07 -7.15 -1.21
N ILE A 95 7.34 -7.11 -0.84
CA ILE A 95 8.16 -8.27 -0.39
C ILE A 95 8.66 -8.12 1.05
N ALA A 96 8.50 -6.94 1.62
CA ALA A 96 8.95 -6.60 2.97
C ALA A 96 8.01 -5.58 3.61
N GLY A 97 8.26 -5.24 4.86
CA GLY A 97 7.48 -4.26 5.62
C GLY A 97 6.54 -4.92 6.63
N ARG A 98 6.07 -4.10 7.54
CA ARG A 98 5.09 -4.46 8.58
C ARG A 98 4.54 -3.18 9.22
N LYS A 99 3.42 -3.28 9.93
CA LYS A 99 2.70 -2.14 10.53
C LYS A 99 3.56 -1.23 11.43
N GLU A 100 4.58 -1.79 12.11
CA GLU A 100 5.47 -1.00 12.97
C GLU A 100 6.38 -0.04 12.18
N GLN A 101 6.55 -0.23 10.89
CA GLN A 101 7.34 0.66 10.03
C GLN A 101 6.80 2.09 10.06
N ASN A 102 5.47 2.25 10.06
CA ASN A 102 4.79 3.55 10.06
C ASN A 102 4.29 3.97 11.45
N ARG A 103 4.79 3.32 12.54
CA ARG A 103 4.38 3.61 13.91
C ARG A 103 4.47 5.10 14.27
N ASN A 104 5.58 5.76 13.96
CA ASN A 104 5.77 7.17 14.29
C ASN A 104 4.80 8.08 13.52
N LEU A 105 4.49 7.74 12.26
CA LEU A 105 3.46 8.40 11.50
C LEU A 105 2.09 8.22 12.18
N GLY A 106 1.73 6.99 12.57
CA GLY A 106 0.49 6.69 13.29
C GLY A 106 0.32 7.53 14.56
N ILE A 107 1.39 7.63 15.38
CA ILE A 107 1.39 8.47 16.58
C ILE A 107 1.20 9.94 16.22
N GLN A 108 1.88 10.46 15.21
CA GLN A 108 1.76 11.86 14.80
C GLN A 108 0.36 12.21 14.30
N LEU A 109 -0.24 11.35 13.48
CA LEU A 109 -1.58 11.56 12.94
C LEU A 109 -2.64 11.46 14.05
N ALA A 110 -2.49 10.51 14.98
CA ALA A 110 -3.38 10.40 16.13
C ALA A 110 -3.31 11.64 17.04
N ARG A 111 -2.12 12.19 17.29
CA ARG A 111 -1.95 13.45 18.04
C ARG A 111 -2.62 14.66 17.37
N ARG A 112 -2.89 14.58 16.05
CA ARG A 112 -3.60 15.60 15.28
C ARG A 112 -5.12 15.36 15.20
N GLY A 113 -5.63 14.41 16.01
CA GLY A 113 -7.07 14.16 16.14
C GLY A 113 -7.64 13.18 15.13
N TYR A 114 -6.86 12.19 14.70
CA TYR A 114 -7.33 11.10 13.87
C TYR A 114 -7.30 9.77 14.60
N ILE A 115 -8.22 8.87 14.28
CA ILE A 115 -8.07 7.44 14.60
C ILE A 115 -7.33 6.80 13.44
N VAL A 116 -6.15 6.22 13.70
CA VAL A 116 -5.29 5.70 12.64
C VAL A 116 -5.20 4.18 12.75
N PHE A 117 -5.46 3.49 11.65
CA PHE A 117 -5.37 2.05 11.52
C PHE A 117 -4.21 1.70 10.58
N ILE A 118 -3.26 0.91 11.07
CA ILE A 118 -2.09 0.47 10.30
C ILE A 118 -2.08 -1.07 10.27
N PRO A 119 -2.50 -1.73 9.16
CA PRO A 119 -2.54 -3.18 9.05
C PRO A 119 -1.20 -3.76 8.62
N ASP A 120 -0.99 -5.02 9.01
CA ASP A 120 -0.13 -5.93 8.26
C ASP A 120 -0.89 -6.49 7.06
N TYR A 121 -0.18 -6.83 6.01
CA TYR A 121 -0.64 -7.63 4.88
C TYR A 121 0.42 -8.67 4.51
N ARG A 122 0.01 -9.79 3.94
CA ARG A 122 0.94 -10.85 3.52
C ARG A 122 1.89 -10.35 2.43
N LEU A 123 3.10 -10.84 2.46
CA LEU A 123 4.16 -10.43 1.54
C LEU A 123 4.39 -11.51 0.46
N VAL A 124 4.94 -11.12 -0.69
CA VAL A 124 5.43 -12.08 -1.67
C VAL A 124 6.67 -12.79 -1.08
N PRO A 125 6.82 -14.13 -1.20
CA PRO A 125 6.02 -15.06 -2.00
C PRO A 125 4.84 -15.74 -1.27
N GLU A 126 4.50 -15.33 -0.05
CA GLU A 126 3.40 -15.92 0.73
C GLU A 126 2.06 -15.78 -0.01
N THR A 127 1.88 -14.67 -0.70
CA THR A 127 0.75 -14.43 -1.60
C THR A 127 1.18 -13.56 -2.80
N ASP A 128 0.31 -13.41 -3.80
CA ASP A 128 0.49 -12.46 -4.90
C ASP A 128 -0.16 -11.09 -4.58
N ILE A 129 -0.12 -10.17 -5.53
CA ILE A 129 -0.73 -8.84 -5.36
C ILE A 129 -2.24 -8.89 -5.08
N PHE A 130 -2.95 -9.92 -5.55
CA PHE A 130 -4.40 -10.02 -5.36
C PHE A 130 -4.73 -10.48 -3.94
N GLY A 131 -3.90 -11.36 -3.37
CA GLY A 131 -3.99 -11.69 -1.95
C GLY A 131 -3.66 -10.49 -1.07
N GLN A 132 -2.64 -9.69 -1.41
CA GLN A 132 -2.33 -8.46 -0.69
C GLN A 132 -3.47 -7.43 -0.75
N ILE A 133 -4.08 -7.23 -1.93
CA ILE A 133 -5.27 -6.36 -2.07
C ILE A 133 -6.43 -6.91 -1.23
N SER A 134 -6.61 -8.24 -1.18
CA SER A 134 -7.64 -8.87 -0.34
C SER A 134 -7.40 -8.62 1.15
N ASP A 135 -6.15 -8.67 1.60
CA ASP A 135 -5.80 -8.37 3.00
C ASP A 135 -6.10 -6.91 3.38
N ILE A 136 -5.89 -5.94 2.47
CA ILE A 136 -6.27 -4.54 2.67
C ILE A 136 -7.80 -4.37 2.71
N LEU A 137 -8.54 -5.09 1.89
CA LEU A 137 -10.01 -5.08 1.92
C LEU A 137 -10.54 -5.73 3.21
N ASP A 138 -9.89 -6.77 3.72
CA ASP A 138 -10.21 -7.36 5.03
C ASP A 138 -9.95 -6.35 6.18
N ALA A 139 -8.86 -5.54 6.10
CA ALA A 139 -8.61 -4.47 7.04
C ALA A 139 -9.73 -3.40 7.00
N LEU A 140 -10.18 -3.00 5.82
CA LEU A 140 -11.33 -2.09 5.67
C LEU A 140 -12.63 -2.69 6.25
N ALA A 141 -12.83 -4.00 6.14
CA ALA A 141 -13.99 -4.67 6.75
C ALA A 141 -13.94 -4.62 8.29
N VAL A 142 -12.74 -4.75 8.89
CA VAL A 142 -12.57 -4.61 10.34
C VAL A 142 -12.76 -3.15 10.78
N ILE A 143 -12.29 -2.18 10.00
CA ILE A 143 -12.52 -0.75 10.26
C ILE A 143 -14.02 -0.44 10.22
N GLU A 144 -14.75 -0.91 9.20
CA GLU A 144 -16.21 -0.73 9.12
C GLU A 144 -16.92 -1.26 10.38
N ALA A 145 -16.52 -2.44 10.83
CA ALA A 145 -17.14 -3.08 11.97
C ALA A 145 -16.78 -2.45 13.33
N LYS A 146 -15.57 -1.87 13.46
CA LYS A 146 -15.00 -1.53 14.77
C LYS A 146 -14.64 -0.05 14.96
N ALA A 147 -14.69 0.78 13.92
CA ALA A 147 -14.23 2.18 14.03
C ALA A 147 -14.93 2.95 15.16
N ALA A 148 -16.24 2.73 15.35
CA ALA A 148 -17.02 3.37 16.39
C ALA A 148 -16.56 2.99 17.81
N GLU A 149 -16.07 1.76 18.02
CA GLU A 149 -15.53 1.29 19.31
C GLU A 149 -14.28 2.11 19.72
N PHE A 150 -13.55 2.65 18.73
CA PHE A 150 -12.37 3.49 18.93
C PHE A 150 -12.68 4.99 18.88
N GLY A 151 -13.95 5.40 18.73
CA GLY A 151 -14.35 6.79 18.60
C GLY A 151 -14.14 7.36 17.18
N GLY A 152 -14.09 6.51 16.16
CA GLY A 152 -13.92 6.90 14.75
C GLY A 152 -15.24 7.20 14.04
N ASN A 153 -15.21 8.19 13.14
CA ASN A 153 -16.30 8.52 12.24
C ASN A 153 -16.04 7.91 10.85
N ILE A 154 -16.76 6.86 10.52
CA ILE A 154 -16.60 6.13 9.27
C ILE A 154 -16.96 6.95 8.02
N GLU A 155 -17.79 7.99 8.15
CA GLU A 155 -18.11 8.92 7.06
C GLU A 155 -16.93 9.85 6.69
N LYS A 156 -15.93 9.93 7.56
CA LYS A 156 -14.68 10.68 7.34
C LYS A 156 -13.49 9.74 7.26
N LEU A 157 -13.54 8.81 6.31
CA LEU A 157 -12.49 7.81 6.07
C LEU A 157 -11.51 8.32 5.00
N PHE A 158 -10.23 8.32 5.35
CA PHE A 158 -9.10 8.62 4.49
C PHE A 158 -8.18 7.41 4.38
N VAL A 159 -7.41 7.34 3.29
CA VAL A 159 -6.39 6.30 3.10
C VAL A 159 -5.05 6.96 2.83
N THR A 160 -4.04 6.63 3.61
CA THR A 160 -2.64 7.02 3.34
C THR A 160 -1.81 5.80 2.98
N ALA A 161 -0.76 6.02 2.22
CA ALA A 161 0.14 4.94 1.87
C ALA A 161 1.50 5.46 1.40
N ASP A 162 2.56 4.73 1.70
CA ASP A 162 3.89 5.00 1.17
C ASP A 162 4.33 3.92 0.19
N SER A 163 5.20 4.31 -0.76
CA SER A 163 5.89 3.38 -1.67
C SER A 163 4.95 2.33 -2.31
N ALA A 164 5.20 1.04 -2.06
CA ALA A 164 4.40 -0.08 -2.57
C ALA A 164 2.97 -0.09 -2.02
N GLY A 165 2.76 0.41 -0.81
CA GLY A 165 1.43 0.58 -0.22
C GLY A 165 0.53 1.45 -1.08
N ALA A 166 1.07 2.46 -1.79
CA ALA A 166 0.30 3.31 -2.70
C ALA A 166 -0.36 2.53 -3.84
N PHE A 167 0.31 1.51 -4.38
CA PHE A 167 -0.27 0.62 -5.37
C PHE A 167 -1.42 -0.20 -4.77
N LEU A 168 -1.19 -0.84 -3.62
CA LEU A 168 -2.22 -1.67 -2.95
C LEU A 168 -3.43 -0.84 -2.56
N ALA A 169 -3.21 0.33 -1.96
CA ALA A 169 -4.26 1.30 -1.63
C ALA A 169 -5.09 1.68 -2.86
N SER A 170 -4.42 2.02 -3.98
CA SER A 170 -5.09 2.40 -5.22
C SER A 170 -5.98 1.27 -5.75
N MET A 171 -5.49 0.03 -5.73
CA MET A 171 -6.24 -1.13 -6.21
C MET A 171 -7.43 -1.44 -5.30
N ALA A 172 -7.23 -1.43 -3.98
CA ALA A 172 -8.30 -1.68 -3.02
C ALA A 172 -9.42 -0.63 -3.14
N VAL A 173 -9.06 0.66 -3.14
CA VAL A 173 -10.04 1.76 -3.21
C VAL A 173 -10.74 1.81 -4.57
N ALA A 174 -10.03 1.61 -5.69
CA ALA A 174 -10.66 1.53 -7.02
C ALA A 174 -11.65 0.36 -7.09
N SER A 175 -11.29 -0.82 -6.56
CA SER A 175 -12.18 -1.99 -6.52
C SER A 175 -13.40 -1.77 -5.63
N LEU A 176 -13.24 -1.00 -4.55
CA LEU A 176 -14.31 -0.66 -3.63
C LEU A 176 -15.31 0.33 -4.24
N HIS A 177 -14.81 1.42 -4.83
CA HIS A 177 -15.65 2.49 -5.35
C HIS A 177 -16.27 2.19 -6.72
N HIS A 178 -15.60 1.36 -7.53
CA HIS A 178 -15.95 1.07 -8.91
C HIS A 178 -15.92 -0.44 -9.20
N PRO A 179 -16.76 -1.24 -8.50
CA PRO A 179 -16.70 -2.70 -8.58
C PRO A 179 -17.01 -3.23 -9.99
N THR A 180 -17.84 -2.55 -10.75
CA THR A 180 -18.17 -2.94 -12.13
C THR A 180 -16.97 -2.74 -13.05
N GLU A 181 -16.34 -1.59 -13.01
CA GLU A 181 -15.15 -1.24 -13.80
C GLU A 181 -13.96 -2.11 -13.44
N MET A 182 -13.79 -2.43 -12.14
CA MET A 182 -12.68 -3.23 -11.61
C MET A 182 -12.95 -4.74 -11.60
N GLN A 183 -14.02 -5.22 -12.21
CA GLN A 183 -14.37 -6.65 -12.27
C GLN A 183 -13.21 -7.58 -12.64
N PRO A 184 -12.35 -7.26 -13.64
CA PRO A 184 -11.22 -8.14 -13.97
C PRO A 184 -10.18 -8.28 -12.85
N VAL A 185 -10.05 -7.29 -11.98
CA VAL A 185 -9.21 -7.32 -10.76
C VAL A 185 -9.96 -8.07 -9.66
N ILE A 186 -11.23 -7.72 -9.41
CA ILE A 186 -12.06 -8.30 -8.34
C ILE A 186 -12.18 -9.82 -8.48
N ARG A 187 -12.29 -10.35 -9.71
CA ARG A 187 -12.32 -11.80 -9.96
C ARG A 187 -11.05 -12.55 -9.56
N ARG A 188 -9.97 -11.84 -9.32
CA ARG A 188 -8.68 -12.39 -8.87
C ARG A 188 -8.49 -12.31 -7.36
N LEU A 189 -9.33 -11.54 -6.67
CA LEU A 189 -9.29 -11.43 -5.22
C LEU A 189 -9.60 -12.80 -4.59
N GLU A 190 -8.96 -13.07 -3.45
CA GLU A 190 -9.17 -14.32 -2.73
C GLU A 190 -10.55 -14.41 -2.09
N ARG A 191 -11.22 -13.28 -1.89
CA ARG A 191 -12.51 -13.21 -1.17
C ARG A 191 -13.45 -12.21 -1.82
N TYR A 192 -14.73 -12.46 -1.62
CA TYR A 192 -15.78 -11.51 -1.94
C TYR A 192 -15.73 -10.29 -1.01
N ILE A 193 -15.93 -9.10 -1.57
CA ILE A 193 -16.02 -7.86 -0.79
C ILE A 193 -17.42 -7.77 -0.18
N PRO A 194 -17.58 -7.80 1.16
CA PRO A 194 -18.88 -7.71 1.80
C PRO A 194 -19.63 -6.43 1.43
N GLN A 195 -20.97 -6.49 1.35
CA GLN A 195 -21.79 -5.36 0.93
C GLN A 195 -21.58 -4.11 1.78
N LYS A 196 -21.43 -4.27 3.10
CA LYS A 196 -21.14 -3.16 4.02
C LYS A 196 -19.81 -2.47 3.68
N VAL A 197 -18.78 -3.25 3.32
CA VAL A 197 -17.50 -2.73 2.89
C VAL A 197 -17.63 -2.01 1.54
N GLN A 198 -18.43 -2.53 0.61
CA GLN A 198 -18.71 -1.87 -0.67
C GLN A 198 -19.43 -0.52 -0.49
N ALA A 199 -20.15 -0.33 0.61
CA ALA A 199 -20.80 0.94 0.95
C ALA A 199 -19.82 2.01 1.47
N LEU A 200 -18.63 1.62 1.94
CA LEU A 200 -17.63 2.57 2.41
C LEU A 200 -17.25 3.59 1.34
N ARG A 201 -16.99 4.81 1.76
CA ARG A 201 -16.52 5.89 0.90
C ARG A 201 -15.23 6.46 1.47
N VAL A 202 -14.15 6.29 0.75
CA VAL A 202 -12.88 6.95 1.03
C VAL A 202 -12.98 8.38 0.51
N THR A 203 -12.87 9.35 1.41
CA THR A 203 -13.04 10.79 1.12
C THR A 203 -11.88 11.34 0.30
N ALA A 204 -10.65 10.98 0.66
CA ALA A 204 -9.44 11.33 -0.07
C ALA A 204 -8.29 10.35 0.25
N MET A 205 -7.26 10.37 -0.60
CA MET A 205 -6.06 9.54 -0.44
C MET A 205 -4.79 10.38 -0.34
N GLY A 206 -3.82 9.92 0.46
CA GLY A 206 -2.50 10.52 0.60
C GLY A 206 -1.40 9.54 0.18
N PHE A 207 -0.59 9.89 -0.82
CA PHE A 207 0.49 9.05 -1.33
C PHE A 207 1.86 9.68 -1.05
N GLN A 208 2.68 8.97 -0.30
CA GLN A 208 4.03 9.38 0.08
C GLN A 208 5.05 8.56 -0.71
N SER A 209 5.77 9.19 -1.66
CA SER A 209 6.73 8.51 -2.53
C SER A 209 6.16 7.27 -3.24
N GLY A 210 4.93 7.36 -3.74
CA GLY A 210 4.14 6.23 -4.21
C GLY A 210 4.77 5.42 -5.35
N MET A 211 4.73 4.09 -5.24
CA MET A 211 5.02 3.15 -6.31
C MET A 211 3.72 2.89 -7.10
N PHE A 212 3.61 3.51 -8.26
CA PHE A 212 2.43 3.39 -9.12
C PHE A 212 2.63 2.42 -10.29
N TYR A 213 3.88 2.19 -10.70
CA TYR A 213 4.25 1.37 -11.84
C TYR A 213 5.00 0.13 -11.39
N ILE A 214 4.27 -0.96 -11.13
CA ILE A 214 4.87 -2.25 -10.72
C ILE A 214 5.53 -3.02 -11.88
N TYR A 215 5.42 -2.54 -13.11
CA TYR A 215 5.86 -3.23 -14.33
C TYR A 215 6.95 -2.49 -15.14
N LYS A 216 7.50 -1.38 -14.60
CA LYS A 216 8.55 -0.58 -15.24
C LYS A 216 9.79 -0.44 -14.35
N GLY A 217 10.95 -0.27 -15.00
CA GLY A 217 12.23 -0.06 -14.32
C GLY A 217 12.65 -1.26 -13.47
N GLN A 218 13.39 -1.00 -12.40
CA GLN A 218 13.85 -2.02 -11.46
C GLN A 218 12.67 -2.78 -10.82
N VAL A 219 11.59 -2.08 -10.49
CA VAL A 219 10.36 -2.69 -9.99
C VAL A 219 9.75 -3.63 -11.03
N GLY A 220 9.81 -3.29 -12.32
CA GLY A 220 9.30 -4.12 -13.41
C GLY A 220 10.06 -5.43 -13.62
N LEU A 221 11.34 -5.50 -13.25
CA LEU A 221 12.09 -6.75 -13.20
C LEU A 221 11.56 -7.68 -12.12
N LEU A 222 11.10 -7.12 -11.00
CA LEU A 222 10.49 -7.85 -9.91
C LEU A 222 9.01 -8.19 -10.16
N ALA A 223 8.35 -7.51 -11.10
CA ALA A 223 6.91 -7.69 -11.37
C ALA A 223 6.55 -9.12 -11.81
N ASN A 224 7.45 -9.82 -12.49
CA ASN A 224 7.23 -11.24 -12.81
C ASN A 224 7.19 -12.14 -11.57
N ASN A 225 7.67 -11.66 -10.43
CA ASN A 225 7.67 -12.35 -9.14
C ASN A 225 6.40 -12.10 -8.35
N TYR A 226 5.76 -10.93 -8.57
CA TYR A 226 4.52 -10.54 -7.92
C TYR A 226 3.28 -11.03 -8.66
N MET A 227 3.48 -11.49 -9.89
CA MET A 227 2.44 -11.81 -10.86
C MET A 227 2.68 -13.21 -11.42
N GLN A 228 1.62 -13.92 -11.75
CA GLN A 228 1.72 -15.21 -12.42
C GLN A 228 2.37 -15.09 -13.80
N LYS A 229 3.06 -16.14 -14.23
CA LYS A 229 3.66 -16.20 -15.58
C LYS A 229 2.62 -15.90 -16.67
N GLY A 230 2.95 -15.01 -17.59
CA GLY A 230 2.04 -14.63 -18.68
C GLY A 230 1.00 -13.55 -18.32
N TRP A 231 1.03 -12.99 -17.12
CA TRP A 231 0.08 -12.00 -16.60
C TRP A 231 -0.22 -10.83 -17.55
N ARG A 232 0.76 -10.43 -18.39
CA ARG A 232 0.59 -9.31 -19.34
C ARG A 232 -0.48 -9.57 -20.40
N LYS A 233 -0.85 -10.84 -20.62
CA LYS A 233 -1.91 -11.26 -21.54
C LYS A 233 -3.28 -11.37 -20.87
N GLU A 234 -3.32 -11.29 -19.53
CA GLU A 234 -4.54 -11.37 -18.76
C GLU A 234 -5.38 -10.09 -18.85
N LYS A 235 -6.71 -10.24 -18.77
CA LYS A 235 -7.65 -9.10 -18.85
C LYS A 235 -7.34 -8.01 -17.81
N TYR A 236 -6.95 -8.39 -16.59
CA TYR A 236 -6.66 -7.43 -15.53
C TYR A 236 -5.40 -6.57 -15.77
N ALA A 237 -4.50 -6.97 -16.68
CA ALA A 237 -3.22 -6.29 -16.88
C ALA A 237 -3.34 -4.81 -17.28
N SER A 238 -4.41 -4.43 -17.96
CA SER A 238 -4.69 -3.02 -18.27
C SER A 238 -5.23 -2.25 -17.06
N TYR A 239 -5.97 -2.91 -16.19
CA TYR A 239 -6.65 -2.31 -15.04
C TYR A 239 -5.70 -1.96 -13.89
N ILE A 240 -4.57 -2.67 -13.76
CA ILE A 240 -3.51 -2.36 -12.78
C ILE A 240 -2.56 -1.26 -13.26
N ARG A 241 -2.81 -0.64 -14.42
CA ARG A 241 -2.01 0.48 -14.93
C ARG A 241 -2.51 1.81 -14.37
N PRO A 242 -1.61 2.70 -13.93
CA PRO A 242 -2.00 4.00 -13.38
C PRO A 242 -2.90 4.83 -14.31
N ALA A 243 -2.65 4.77 -15.62
CA ALA A 243 -3.48 5.47 -16.61
C ALA A 243 -4.95 5.01 -16.62
N TYR A 244 -5.23 3.81 -16.11
CA TYR A 244 -6.60 3.32 -15.95
C TYR A 244 -7.17 3.70 -14.58
N TYR A 245 -6.58 3.19 -13.50
CA TYR A 245 -7.17 3.29 -12.16
C TYR A 245 -7.13 4.70 -11.56
N CYS A 246 -6.24 5.59 -12.00
CA CYS A 246 -6.21 6.97 -11.49
C CYS A 246 -7.55 7.72 -11.72
N LYS A 247 -8.32 7.33 -12.71
CA LYS A 247 -9.65 7.89 -13.00
C LYS A 247 -10.69 7.50 -11.95
N LEU A 248 -10.47 6.38 -11.27
CA LEU A 248 -11.40 5.74 -10.35
C LEU A 248 -11.17 6.13 -8.89
N LEU A 249 -10.07 6.85 -8.61
CA LEU A 249 -9.72 7.24 -7.24
C LEU A 249 -10.43 8.55 -6.81
N PRO A 250 -10.68 8.70 -5.51
CA PRO A 250 -11.12 9.98 -4.92
C PRO A 250 -10.01 11.04 -5.05
N PRO A 251 -10.22 12.27 -4.53
CA PRO A 251 -9.18 13.28 -4.45
C PRO A 251 -7.86 12.75 -3.86
N CYS A 252 -6.72 13.12 -4.46
CA CYS A 252 -5.41 12.59 -4.08
C CYS A 252 -4.43 13.68 -3.67
N PHE A 253 -3.84 13.56 -2.49
CA PHE A 253 -2.63 14.25 -2.10
C PHE A 253 -1.42 13.41 -2.46
N LEU A 254 -0.34 14.02 -2.96
CA LEU A 254 0.91 13.35 -3.25
C LEU A 254 2.08 14.15 -2.68
N CYS A 255 3.07 13.47 -2.14
CA CYS A 255 4.36 14.08 -1.85
C CYS A 255 5.53 13.20 -2.32
N SER A 256 6.65 13.85 -2.60
CA SER A 256 7.91 13.19 -2.96
C SER A 256 9.06 14.14 -2.71
N GLY A 257 10.26 13.61 -2.45
CA GLY A 257 11.44 14.39 -2.16
C GLY A 257 12.47 14.39 -3.29
N LYS A 258 13.46 15.26 -3.18
CA LYS A 258 14.59 15.34 -4.14
C LYS A 258 15.44 14.07 -4.11
N GLY A 259 15.61 13.47 -2.93
CA GLY A 259 16.33 12.21 -2.72
C GLY A 259 15.56 10.96 -3.12
N ASP A 260 14.23 11.05 -3.29
CA ASP A 260 13.37 9.92 -3.58
C ASP A 260 13.66 9.30 -4.97
N PHE A 261 13.99 8.00 -4.98
CA PHE A 261 14.25 7.27 -6.23
C PHE A 261 12.97 7.00 -7.04
N LEU A 262 11.77 7.05 -6.45
CA LEU A 262 10.48 6.95 -7.12
C LEU A 262 9.87 8.31 -7.52
N LYS A 263 10.57 9.44 -7.31
CA LYS A 263 10.05 10.78 -7.68
C LYS A 263 9.59 10.90 -9.12
N GLY A 264 10.21 10.15 -10.04
CA GLY A 264 9.80 10.09 -11.44
C GLY A 264 8.44 9.46 -11.63
N GLN A 265 8.12 8.40 -10.88
CA GLN A 265 6.80 7.77 -10.89
C GLN A 265 5.73 8.73 -10.34
N THR A 266 6.00 9.37 -9.20
CA THR A 266 5.09 10.35 -8.58
C THR A 266 4.79 11.51 -9.54
N LYS A 267 5.83 12.13 -10.13
CA LYS A 267 5.65 13.23 -11.11
C LYS A 267 4.84 12.80 -12.33
N HIS A 268 5.04 11.59 -12.84
CA HIS A 268 4.26 11.07 -13.96
C HIS A 268 2.80 10.80 -13.55
N TYR A 269 2.58 10.28 -12.35
CA TYR A 269 1.23 10.04 -11.84
C TYR A 269 0.44 11.34 -11.64
N VAL A 270 1.09 12.41 -11.14
CA VAL A 270 0.52 13.76 -11.07
C VAL A 270 0.05 14.26 -12.44
N LYS A 271 0.85 14.01 -13.51
CA LYS A 271 0.42 14.35 -14.88
C LYS A 271 -0.84 13.59 -15.30
N LEU A 272 -0.96 12.30 -14.95
CA LEU A 272 -2.16 11.51 -15.23
C LEU A 272 -3.38 12.06 -14.50
N LEU A 273 -3.26 12.40 -13.21
CA LEU A 273 -4.34 13.01 -12.43
C LEU A 273 -4.79 14.33 -13.07
N LYS A 274 -3.84 15.21 -13.44
CA LYS A 274 -4.12 16.48 -14.11
C LYS A 274 -4.83 16.26 -15.46
N THR A 275 -4.34 15.37 -16.30
CA THR A 275 -4.95 15.06 -17.61
C THR A 275 -6.36 14.50 -17.48
N ASN A 276 -6.66 13.79 -16.39
CA ASN A 276 -7.99 13.24 -16.12
C ASN A 276 -8.86 14.18 -15.24
N HIS A 277 -8.47 15.44 -15.08
CA HIS A 277 -9.19 16.45 -14.28
C HIS A 277 -9.53 15.99 -12.86
N LYS A 278 -8.69 15.15 -12.25
CA LYS A 278 -8.87 14.69 -10.87
C LYS A 278 -8.39 15.75 -9.89
N TYR A 279 -9.20 16.04 -8.86
CA TYR A 279 -8.79 16.93 -7.79
C TYR A 279 -7.58 16.32 -7.05
N HIS A 280 -6.47 17.05 -7.05
CA HIS A 280 -5.22 16.60 -6.44
C HIS A 280 -4.37 17.78 -5.96
N GLN A 281 -3.49 17.48 -5.00
CA GLN A 281 -2.42 18.39 -4.58
C GLN A 281 -1.10 17.64 -4.61
N PHE A 282 -0.05 18.29 -5.06
CA PHE A 282 1.29 17.73 -5.09
C PHE A 282 2.29 18.63 -4.37
N VAL A 283 2.96 18.08 -3.37
CA VAL A 283 4.05 18.72 -2.64
C VAL A 283 5.37 18.05 -3.01
N PHE A 284 6.32 18.83 -3.51
CA PHE A 284 7.67 18.36 -3.80
C PHE A 284 8.66 19.00 -2.84
N CYS A 285 9.27 18.19 -1.98
CA CYS A 285 10.30 18.66 -1.06
C CYS A 285 11.66 18.72 -1.79
N ASN A 286 12.15 19.94 -2.06
CA ASN A 286 13.41 20.17 -2.79
C ASN A 286 14.64 20.07 -1.88
N VAL A 287 14.62 19.22 -0.88
CA VAL A 287 15.71 18.93 0.04
C VAL A 287 16.25 17.54 -0.28
N LYS A 288 17.58 17.36 -0.36
CA LYS A 288 18.21 16.09 -0.73
C LYS A 288 17.94 15.01 0.32
N GLU A 289 17.86 15.40 1.57
CA GLU A 289 17.59 14.57 2.74
C GLU A 289 16.12 14.10 2.81
N ALA A 290 15.21 14.73 2.04
CA ALA A 290 13.88 14.20 1.78
C ALA A 290 13.99 13.06 0.76
N ASP A 291 14.37 11.90 1.25
CA ASP A 291 14.60 10.67 0.50
C ASP A 291 13.29 9.89 0.27
N HIS A 292 13.39 8.59 0.03
CA HIS A 292 12.24 7.77 -0.25
C HIS A 292 11.33 7.61 0.97
N ALA A 293 10.04 7.89 0.81
CA ALA A 293 9.01 7.80 1.85
C ALA A 293 9.29 8.63 3.12
N PHE A 294 10.06 9.73 2.99
CA PHE A 294 10.51 10.56 4.10
C PHE A 294 9.39 10.99 5.06
N ALA A 295 8.20 11.29 4.55
CA ALA A 295 7.10 11.77 5.38
C ALA A 295 6.41 10.64 6.18
N ALA A 296 6.54 9.38 5.73
CA ALA A 296 6.07 8.21 6.47
C ALA A 296 7.14 7.70 7.46
N LEU A 297 8.39 7.56 6.99
CA LEU A 297 9.46 6.93 7.73
C LEU A 297 10.15 7.88 8.73
N HIS A 298 10.19 9.17 8.40
CA HIS A 298 10.81 10.23 9.21
C HIS A 298 9.85 11.41 9.45
N PRO A 299 8.62 11.11 9.97
CA PRO A 299 7.59 12.12 10.15
C PRO A 299 7.99 13.21 11.16
N GLU A 300 8.99 12.97 12.03
CA GLU A 300 9.51 13.92 13.03
C GLU A 300 10.38 15.04 12.43
N THR A 301 10.89 14.85 11.21
CA THR A 301 11.70 15.87 10.52
C THR A 301 10.84 17.08 10.09
N ALA A 302 11.46 18.25 9.94
CA ALA A 302 10.75 19.46 9.54
C ALA A 302 9.99 19.29 8.21
N TRP A 303 10.62 18.62 7.22
CA TRP A 303 9.98 18.33 5.94
C TRP A 303 8.94 17.21 6.01
N GLY A 304 9.12 16.21 6.91
CA GLY A 304 8.11 15.20 7.20
C GLY A 304 6.87 15.81 7.82
N GLN A 305 7.04 16.66 8.83
CA GLN A 305 5.95 17.41 9.45
C GLN A 305 5.21 18.29 8.45
N MET A 306 5.95 19.10 7.67
CA MET A 306 5.37 19.95 6.63
C MET A 306 4.52 19.14 5.63
N ALA A 307 5.05 18.03 5.11
CA ALA A 307 4.32 17.23 4.14
C ALA A 307 3.05 16.59 4.73
N ASN A 308 3.12 16.13 5.99
CA ASN A 308 1.96 15.56 6.69
C ASN A 308 0.93 16.64 7.05
N ASP A 309 1.34 17.84 7.45
CA ASP A 309 0.43 18.95 7.73
C ASP A 309 -0.31 19.41 6.45
N GLU A 310 0.37 19.49 5.31
CA GLU A 310 -0.24 19.78 4.01
C GLU A 310 -1.23 18.67 3.58
N MET A 311 -0.91 17.41 3.84
CA MET A 311 -1.81 16.29 3.58
C MET A 311 -3.08 16.38 4.42
N LEU A 312 -2.96 16.65 5.72
CA LEU A 312 -4.11 16.79 6.60
C LEU A 312 -4.96 18.02 6.25
N ALA A 313 -4.32 19.13 5.87
CA ALA A 313 -5.04 20.30 5.36
C ALA A 313 -5.81 19.99 4.06
N PHE A 314 -5.24 19.16 3.17
CA PHE A 314 -5.93 18.67 1.98
C PHE A 314 -7.14 17.79 2.36
N PHE A 315 -6.97 16.83 3.28
CA PHE A 315 -8.06 15.98 3.77
C PHE A 315 -9.21 16.78 4.37
N TYR A 316 -8.88 17.80 5.16
CA TYR A 316 -9.88 18.69 5.73
C TYR A 316 -10.70 19.42 4.67
N ARG A 317 -10.07 19.90 3.58
CA ARG A 317 -10.79 20.51 2.45
C ARG A 317 -11.67 19.52 1.70
N CYS A 318 -11.29 18.26 1.61
CA CYS A 318 -12.09 17.21 0.95
C CYS A 318 -13.28 16.73 1.78
N ALA A 319 -13.26 16.92 3.10
CA ALA A 319 -14.31 16.47 4.03
C ALA A 319 -15.42 17.51 4.28
N ARG A 320 -15.28 18.70 3.70
CA ARG A 320 -16.30 19.77 3.70
C ARG A 320 -17.22 19.65 2.52
#